data_12632d50bc72618587ff448d7ea4abb1
#
_entry.id   12632d50bc72618587ff448d7ea4abb1
#
_cell.length_a   1.000
_cell.length_b   1.000
_cell.length_c   1.000
_cell.angle_alpha   90.00
_cell.angle_beta   90.00
_cell.angle_gamma   90.00
#
_symmetry.space_group_name_H-M   'P 1'
#
loop_
_entity.id
_entity.type
_entity.pdbx_description
1 polymer ?
#
loop_
_entity_poly.entity_id
_entity_poly.type
_entity_poly.pdbx_seq_one_letter_code
_entity_poly.pdbx_strand_id
1 'polypeptide(L)'
;MDTILYLARHGETVDNANQIMQGQTQGELNENGLRQARELSEQWKNREIDVVVASDLKRSVDTATILAAPHGLEVVTTPLLRERDWGGFTGRYIPSLKNEVWPDDIESLENLLSRAGEFIAYVKKTYPGKKVLAVGHGIINKAVQAVYL
;
A
#
# COMPACT_ATOMS: atom_id res chain seq x y z
N MET A 1 -14.49 -7.99 20.19
CA MET A 1 -14.19 -8.79 18.99
C MET A 1 -13.00 -8.20 18.28
N ASP A 2 -12.08 -9.08 17.95
CA ASP A 2 -10.84 -8.65 17.33
C ASP A 2 -11.02 -8.36 15.84
N THR A 3 -10.41 -7.27 15.40
CA THR A 3 -10.31 -6.97 13.97
C THR A 3 -9.12 -7.75 13.42
N ILE A 4 -9.31 -8.39 12.27
CA ILE A 4 -8.21 -9.06 11.57
C ILE A 4 -7.80 -8.18 10.40
N LEU A 5 -6.51 -7.85 10.34
CA LEU A 5 -5.95 -7.03 9.28
C LEU A 5 -5.00 -7.86 8.42
N TYR A 6 -5.34 -7.98 7.14
CA TYR A 6 -4.46 -8.57 6.14
C TYR A 6 -3.80 -7.45 5.36
N LEU A 7 -2.49 -7.51 5.21
CA LEU A 7 -1.73 -6.52 4.45
C LEU A 7 -1.29 -7.11 3.11
N ALA A 8 -1.58 -6.40 2.04
CA ALA A 8 -1.12 -6.74 0.71
C ALA A 8 -0.40 -5.54 0.10
N ARG A 9 0.56 -5.83 -0.78
CA ARG A 9 1.25 -4.81 -1.55
C ARG A 9 0.64 -4.74 -2.94
N HIS A 10 0.59 -3.55 -3.55
CA HIS A 10 0.15 -3.40 -4.93
C HIS A 10 1.01 -4.22 -5.89
N GLY A 11 0.48 -4.50 -7.07
CA GLY A 11 1.21 -5.19 -8.14
C GLY A 11 2.34 -4.33 -8.72
N GLU A 12 3.18 -4.98 -9.52
CA GLU A 12 4.30 -4.30 -10.17
C GLU A 12 3.82 -3.16 -11.06
N THR A 13 4.54 -2.04 -11.02
CA THR A 13 4.25 -0.88 -11.85
C THR A 13 5.31 -0.71 -12.94
N VAL A 14 5.01 0.13 -13.92
CA VAL A 14 5.98 0.54 -14.94
C VAL A 14 7.23 1.11 -14.26
N ASP A 15 7.05 1.97 -13.27
CA ASP A 15 8.18 2.57 -12.54
C ASP A 15 8.96 1.55 -11.71
N ASN A 16 8.29 0.54 -11.12
CA ASN A 16 9.00 -0.55 -10.43
C ASN A 16 9.95 -1.28 -11.40
N ALA A 17 9.44 -1.64 -12.57
CA ALA A 17 10.23 -2.36 -13.57
C ALA A 17 11.42 -1.52 -14.05
N ASN A 18 11.26 -0.21 -14.12
CA ASN A 18 12.29 0.73 -14.56
C ASN A 18 13.16 1.25 -13.42
N GLN A 19 12.93 0.79 -12.20
CA GLN A 19 13.67 1.20 -11.00
C GLN A 19 13.60 2.71 -10.74
N ILE A 20 12.42 3.29 -10.94
CA ILE A 20 12.15 4.70 -10.65
C ILE A 20 11.53 4.82 -9.27
N MET A 21 12.03 5.77 -8.49
CA MET A 21 11.50 6.06 -7.15
C MET A 21 10.11 6.68 -7.26
N GLN A 22 9.09 5.96 -6.81
CA GLN A 22 7.70 6.40 -6.99
C GLN A 22 7.21 7.29 -5.86
N GLY A 23 7.56 6.96 -4.61
CA GLY A 23 7.05 7.71 -3.46
C GLY A 23 5.53 7.81 -3.49
N GLN A 24 5.02 9.04 -3.51
CA GLN A 24 3.58 9.29 -3.54
C GLN A 24 3.06 9.69 -4.93
N THR A 25 3.75 9.33 -6.01
CA THR A 25 3.19 9.44 -7.35
C THR A 25 2.11 8.39 -7.55
N GLN A 26 1.24 8.60 -8.55
CA GLN A 26 0.12 7.69 -8.79
C GLN A 26 0.60 6.29 -9.19
N GLY A 27 1.52 6.22 -10.14
CA GLY A 27 2.00 4.96 -10.67
C GLY A 27 0.96 4.27 -11.55
N GLU A 28 1.42 3.30 -12.33
CA GLU A 28 0.54 2.52 -13.19
C GLU A 28 0.98 1.07 -13.19
N LEU A 29 0.05 0.15 -12.94
CA LEU A 29 0.34 -1.28 -13.01
C LEU A 29 0.74 -1.64 -14.44
N ASN A 30 1.81 -2.44 -14.57
CA ASN A 30 2.16 -3.03 -15.87
C ASN A 30 1.42 -4.37 -16.02
N GLU A 31 1.64 -5.07 -17.14
CA GLU A 31 0.97 -6.35 -17.37
C GLU A 31 1.29 -7.37 -16.29
N ASN A 32 2.53 -7.39 -15.81
CA ASN A 32 2.95 -8.29 -14.75
C ASN A 32 2.21 -7.95 -13.43
N GLY A 33 2.07 -6.67 -13.11
CA GLY A 33 1.32 -6.23 -11.93
C GLY A 33 -0.14 -6.59 -11.98
N LEU A 34 -0.78 -6.45 -13.15
CA LEU A 34 -2.16 -6.87 -13.34
C LEU A 34 -2.31 -8.38 -13.16
N ARG A 35 -1.37 -9.16 -13.70
CA ARG A 35 -1.36 -10.60 -13.52
C ARG A 35 -1.21 -10.98 -12.05
N GLN A 36 -0.28 -10.35 -11.34
CA GLN A 36 -0.07 -10.57 -9.90
C GLN A 36 -1.34 -10.32 -9.11
N ALA A 37 -2.03 -9.21 -9.40
CA ALA A 37 -3.28 -8.87 -8.73
C ALA A 37 -4.38 -9.90 -9.00
N ARG A 38 -4.49 -10.36 -10.25
CA ARG A 38 -5.47 -11.40 -10.62
C ARG A 38 -5.17 -12.73 -9.95
N GLU A 39 -3.91 -13.13 -9.90
CA GLU A 39 -3.50 -14.37 -9.23
C GLU A 39 -3.81 -14.31 -7.74
N LEU A 40 -3.52 -13.19 -7.09
CA LEU A 40 -3.84 -13.01 -5.68
C LEU A 40 -5.35 -13.01 -5.44
N SER A 41 -6.10 -12.36 -6.31
CA SER A 41 -7.57 -12.35 -6.27
C SER A 41 -8.12 -13.78 -6.35
N GLU A 42 -7.59 -14.60 -7.24
CA GLU A 42 -8.00 -16.00 -7.39
C GLU A 42 -7.71 -16.81 -6.13
N GLN A 43 -6.54 -16.59 -5.51
CA GLN A 43 -6.16 -17.27 -4.27
C GLN A 43 -7.06 -16.89 -3.10
N TRP A 44 -7.56 -15.66 -3.06
CA TRP A 44 -8.30 -15.11 -1.93
C TRP A 44 -9.81 -15.06 -2.14
N LYS A 45 -10.32 -15.44 -3.29
CA LYS A 45 -11.76 -15.32 -3.63
C LYS A 45 -12.67 -16.04 -2.65
N ASN A 46 -12.22 -17.14 -2.04
CA ASN A 46 -13.00 -17.92 -1.07
C ASN A 46 -12.67 -17.57 0.38
N ARG A 47 -11.73 -16.64 0.61
CA ARG A 47 -11.41 -16.18 1.96
C ARG A 47 -12.43 -15.12 2.37
N GLU A 48 -12.90 -15.20 3.60
CA GLU A 48 -13.84 -14.23 4.11
C GLU A 48 -13.17 -12.87 4.32
N ILE A 49 -13.64 -11.85 3.61
CA ILE A 49 -13.17 -10.47 3.70
C ILE A 49 -14.41 -9.59 3.81
N ASP A 50 -14.41 -8.71 4.80
CA ASP A 50 -15.54 -7.80 5.06
C ASP A 50 -15.32 -6.42 4.45
N VAL A 51 -14.07 -5.95 4.39
CA VAL A 51 -13.72 -4.60 3.95
C VAL A 51 -12.42 -4.64 3.18
N VAL A 52 -12.34 -3.87 2.09
CA VAL A 52 -11.08 -3.65 1.36
C VAL A 52 -10.73 -2.17 1.46
N VAL A 53 -9.58 -1.89 2.06
CA VAL A 53 -9.04 -0.53 2.22
C VAL A 53 -7.75 -0.42 1.43
N ALA A 54 -7.54 0.68 0.74
CA ALA A 54 -6.34 0.88 -0.05
C ALA A 54 -5.77 2.27 0.16
N SER A 55 -4.46 2.41 -0.06
CA SER A 55 -3.87 3.71 -0.33
C SER A 55 -4.63 4.37 -1.49
N ASP A 56 -4.75 5.68 -1.45
CA ASP A 56 -5.46 6.43 -2.49
C ASP A 56 -4.61 6.67 -3.76
N LEU A 57 -3.40 6.11 -3.82
CA LEU A 57 -2.58 6.15 -5.02
C LEU A 57 -3.08 5.11 -6.02
N LYS A 58 -3.09 5.49 -7.31
CA LYS A 58 -3.72 4.69 -8.38
C LYS A 58 -3.27 3.24 -8.40
N ARG A 59 -1.98 2.97 -8.26
CA ARG A 59 -1.46 1.60 -8.28
C ARG A 59 -2.03 0.70 -7.19
N SER A 60 -2.32 1.28 -6.02
CA SER A 60 -2.96 0.55 -4.92
C SER A 60 -4.46 0.40 -5.14
N VAL A 61 -5.12 1.45 -5.62
CA VAL A 61 -6.56 1.41 -5.90
C VAL A 61 -6.87 0.37 -6.98
N ASP A 62 -6.06 0.35 -8.05
CA ASP A 62 -6.26 -0.60 -9.15
C ASP A 62 -6.06 -2.04 -8.68
N THR A 63 -5.03 -2.30 -7.88
CA THR A 63 -4.81 -3.62 -7.30
C THR A 63 -5.97 -4.01 -6.38
N ALA A 64 -6.37 -3.11 -5.49
CA ALA A 64 -7.44 -3.36 -4.54
C ALA A 64 -8.78 -3.63 -5.23
N THR A 65 -9.06 -2.94 -6.33
CA THR A 65 -10.28 -3.12 -7.11
C THR A 65 -10.37 -4.54 -7.66
N ILE A 66 -9.24 -5.07 -8.15
CA ILE A 66 -9.16 -6.45 -8.63
C ILE A 66 -9.41 -7.43 -7.48
N LEU A 67 -8.81 -7.18 -6.31
CA LEU A 67 -8.97 -8.05 -5.14
C LEU A 67 -10.38 -8.00 -4.55
N ALA A 68 -11.03 -6.84 -4.61
CA ALA A 68 -12.37 -6.65 -4.05
C ALA A 68 -13.48 -7.26 -4.90
N ALA A 69 -13.26 -7.35 -6.21
CA ALA A 69 -14.31 -7.76 -7.16
C ALA A 69 -14.97 -9.10 -6.83
N PRO A 70 -14.22 -10.20 -6.54
CA PRO A 70 -14.85 -11.49 -6.21
C PRO A 70 -15.67 -11.46 -4.92
N HIS A 71 -15.44 -10.48 -4.05
CA HIS A 71 -16.15 -10.34 -2.78
C HIS A 71 -17.35 -9.40 -2.88
N GLY A 72 -17.56 -8.76 -4.03
CA GLY A 72 -18.63 -7.79 -4.21
C GLY A 72 -18.47 -6.54 -3.36
N LEU A 73 -17.24 -6.19 -3.02
CA LEU A 73 -16.93 -5.05 -2.14
C LEU A 73 -16.43 -3.84 -2.93
N GLU A 74 -16.75 -2.65 -2.44
CA GLU A 74 -16.16 -1.42 -2.93
C GLU A 74 -14.84 -1.16 -2.19
N VAL A 75 -13.92 -0.45 -2.84
CA VAL A 75 -12.65 -0.09 -2.23
C VAL A 75 -12.81 1.22 -1.46
N VAL A 76 -12.41 1.21 -0.19
CA VAL A 76 -12.32 2.42 0.63
C VAL A 76 -10.87 2.89 0.57
N THR A 77 -10.64 4.17 0.29
CA THR A 77 -9.28 4.71 0.19
C THR A 77 -8.91 5.53 1.40
N THR A 78 -7.60 5.58 1.71
CA THR A 78 -7.06 6.41 2.77
C THR A 78 -5.64 6.87 2.44
N PRO A 79 -5.31 8.15 2.67
CA PRO A 79 -3.94 8.63 2.49
C PRO A 79 -2.99 8.08 3.55
N LEU A 80 -3.49 7.50 4.64
CA LEU A 80 -2.65 6.93 5.70
C LEU A 80 -1.80 5.76 5.21
N LEU A 81 -2.24 5.07 4.15
CA LEU A 81 -1.52 3.95 3.56
C LEU A 81 -0.60 4.35 2.39
N ARG A 82 -0.48 5.63 2.07
CA ARG A 82 0.46 6.06 1.03
C ARG A 82 1.87 5.60 1.35
N GLU A 83 2.66 5.35 0.30
CA GLU A 83 4.07 5.04 0.48
C GLU A 83 4.80 6.22 1.11
N ARG A 84 5.99 5.95 1.63
CA ARG A 84 6.87 7.01 2.15
C ARG A 84 7.06 8.07 1.07
N ASP A 85 6.95 9.32 1.47
CA ASP A 85 7.24 10.44 0.58
C ASP A 85 8.76 10.54 0.44
N TRP A 86 9.26 10.33 -0.76
CA TRP A 86 10.69 10.35 -1.05
C TRP A 86 11.19 11.74 -1.46
N GLY A 87 10.33 12.77 -1.39
CA GLY A 87 10.74 14.15 -1.64
C GLY A 87 11.48 14.33 -2.95
N GLY A 88 12.62 14.96 -2.91
CA GLY A 88 13.44 15.24 -4.10
C GLY A 88 13.99 14.01 -4.81
N PHE A 89 13.94 12.83 -4.21
CA PHE A 89 14.32 11.58 -4.89
C PHE A 89 13.21 11.02 -5.76
N THR A 90 11.99 11.51 -5.61
CA THR A 90 10.84 11.04 -6.41
C THR A 90 11.09 11.26 -7.90
N GLY A 91 10.83 10.22 -8.69
CA GLY A 91 11.05 10.27 -10.14
C GLY A 91 12.47 9.96 -10.58
N ARG A 92 13.38 9.74 -9.63
CA ARG A 92 14.79 9.48 -9.92
C ARG A 92 15.04 7.98 -10.08
N TYR A 93 16.07 7.64 -10.87
CA TYR A 93 16.51 6.26 -11.06
C TYR A 93 17.19 5.78 -9.77
N ILE A 94 16.62 4.76 -9.12
CA ILE A 94 17.06 4.32 -7.79
C ILE A 94 18.56 4.00 -7.73
N PRO A 95 19.17 3.23 -8.67
CA PRO A 95 20.60 2.95 -8.58
C PRO A 95 21.51 4.19 -8.62
N SER A 96 21.02 5.30 -9.21
CA SER A 96 21.80 6.54 -9.26
C SER A 96 21.85 7.27 -7.92
N LEU A 97 21.04 6.87 -6.95
CA LEU A 97 20.92 7.54 -5.65
C LEU A 97 21.86 7.00 -4.59
N LYS A 98 22.57 5.94 -4.89
CA LYS A 98 23.36 5.16 -3.91
C LYS A 98 24.31 6.02 -3.06
N ASN A 99 24.97 7.00 -3.66
CA ASN A 99 25.97 7.84 -2.97
C ASN A 99 25.51 9.29 -2.84
N GLU A 100 24.25 9.59 -3.09
CA GLU A 100 23.76 10.95 -2.98
C GLU A 100 23.33 11.28 -1.56
N VAL A 101 23.48 12.56 -1.19
CA VAL A 101 22.96 13.07 0.07
C VAL A 101 21.43 13.11 0.01
N TRP A 102 20.79 12.62 1.05
CA TRP A 102 19.33 12.62 1.12
C TRP A 102 18.81 14.07 1.22
N PRO A 103 17.82 14.45 0.38
CA PRO A 103 17.19 15.76 0.50
C PRO A 103 16.43 15.88 1.82
N ASP A 104 16.23 17.12 2.26
CA ASP A 104 15.58 17.41 3.54
C ASP A 104 14.06 17.15 3.51
N ASP A 105 13.48 17.03 2.32
CA ASP A 105 12.03 16.90 2.15
C ASP A 105 11.53 15.44 2.08
N ILE A 106 12.40 14.47 2.35
CA ILE A 106 11.98 13.08 2.51
C ILE A 106 11.23 12.92 3.82
N GLU A 107 10.09 12.23 3.78
CA GLU A 107 9.32 11.91 4.99
C GLU A 107 10.24 11.22 6.01
N SER A 108 10.25 11.72 7.25
CA SER A 108 11.05 11.11 8.31
C SER A 108 10.51 9.73 8.68
N LEU A 109 11.38 8.88 9.20
CA LEU A 109 10.96 7.58 9.71
C LEU A 109 9.94 7.75 10.84
N GLU A 110 10.15 8.75 11.70
CA GLU A 110 9.24 9.07 12.80
C GLU A 110 7.83 9.40 12.29
N ASN A 111 7.73 10.25 11.26
CA ASN A 111 6.44 10.57 10.65
C ASN A 111 5.78 9.35 10.01
N LEU A 112 6.57 8.53 9.32
CA LEU A 112 6.07 7.31 8.70
C LEU A 112 5.48 6.35 9.75
N LEU A 113 6.19 6.15 10.86
CA LEU A 113 5.71 5.29 11.95
C LEU A 113 4.47 5.86 12.64
N SER A 114 4.42 7.18 12.82
CA SER A 114 3.24 7.85 13.36
C SER A 114 2.02 7.64 12.48
N ARG A 115 2.18 7.78 11.18
CA ARG A 115 1.13 7.58 10.19
C ARG A 115 0.64 6.13 10.17
N ALA A 116 1.56 5.17 10.30
CA ALA A 116 1.23 3.75 10.41
C ALA A 116 0.39 3.47 11.67
N GLY A 117 0.74 4.10 12.79
CA GLY A 117 -0.03 3.99 14.04
C GLY A 117 -1.43 4.57 13.91
N GLU A 118 -1.56 5.70 13.22
CA GLU A 118 -2.87 6.29 12.93
C GLU A 118 -3.74 5.36 12.07
N PHE A 119 -3.13 4.67 11.11
CA PHE A 119 -3.85 3.69 10.29
C PHE A 119 -4.40 2.55 11.14
N ILE A 120 -3.59 2.00 12.03
CA ILE A 120 -4.04 0.91 12.93
C ILE A 120 -5.20 1.39 13.80
N ALA A 121 -5.09 2.59 14.38
CA ALA A 121 -6.15 3.17 15.20
C ALA A 121 -7.44 3.38 14.39
N TYR A 122 -7.31 3.86 13.16
CA TYR A 122 -8.43 4.03 12.25
C TYR A 122 -9.16 2.71 12.00
N VAL A 123 -8.43 1.64 11.69
CA VAL A 123 -9.01 0.33 11.40
C VAL A 123 -9.73 -0.22 12.63
N LYS A 124 -9.09 -0.14 13.79
CA LYS A 124 -9.69 -0.64 15.04
C LYS A 124 -10.99 0.10 15.39
N LYS A 125 -11.01 1.40 15.18
CA LYS A 125 -12.18 2.23 15.50
C LYS A 125 -13.31 2.04 14.51
N THR A 126 -12.97 1.94 13.21
CA THR A 126 -13.95 1.94 12.12
C THR A 126 -14.52 0.56 11.86
N TYR A 127 -13.70 -0.49 12.02
CA TYR A 127 -14.05 -1.86 11.63
C TYR A 127 -13.87 -2.87 12.76
N PRO A 128 -14.48 -2.65 13.94
CA PRO A 128 -14.34 -3.60 15.04
C PRO A 128 -14.92 -4.97 14.67
N GLY A 129 -14.15 -6.03 14.91
CA GLY A 129 -14.57 -7.40 14.65
C GLY A 129 -14.62 -7.79 13.18
N LYS A 130 -14.13 -6.95 12.27
CA LYS A 130 -14.18 -7.20 10.83
C LYS A 130 -12.87 -7.76 10.31
N LYS A 131 -12.95 -8.43 9.16
CA LYS A 131 -11.78 -8.90 8.41
C LYS A 131 -11.48 -7.89 7.32
N VAL A 132 -10.40 -7.15 7.49
CA VAL A 132 -10.02 -6.02 6.64
C VAL A 132 -8.82 -6.42 5.79
N LEU A 133 -8.95 -6.30 4.48
CA LEU A 133 -7.82 -6.43 3.55
C LEU A 133 -7.33 -5.03 3.20
N ALA A 134 -6.08 -4.73 3.53
CA ALA A 134 -5.47 -3.44 3.24
C ALA A 134 -4.42 -3.58 2.16
N VAL A 135 -4.53 -2.78 1.11
CA VAL A 135 -3.56 -2.75 0.01
C VAL A 135 -2.74 -1.48 0.13
N GLY A 136 -1.46 -1.64 0.42
CA GLY A 136 -0.54 -0.54 0.59
C GLY A 136 0.70 -0.69 -0.28
N HIS A 137 1.82 -0.30 0.29
CA HIS A 137 3.11 -0.23 -0.38
C HIS A 137 4.17 -0.88 0.48
N GLY A 138 5.36 -1.14 -0.10
CA GLY A 138 6.38 -1.91 0.57
C GLY A 138 6.81 -1.35 1.92
N ILE A 139 7.12 -0.07 1.99
CA ILE A 139 7.67 0.51 3.22
C ILE A 139 6.58 0.83 4.24
N ILE A 140 5.44 1.41 3.80
CA ILE A 140 4.36 1.69 4.74
C ILE A 140 3.82 0.40 5.36
N ASN A 141 3.72 -0.69 4.60
CA ASN A 141 3.27 -1.97 5.14
C ASN A 141 4.22 -2.50 6.21
N LYS A 142 5.53 -2.34 6.01
CA LYS A 142 6.53 -2.68 7.03
C LYS A 142 6.39 -1.82 8.28
N ALA A 143 6.12 -0.53 8.10
CA ALA A 143 5.89 0.38 9.22
C ALA A 143 4.66 -0.02 10.03
N VAL A 144 3.57 -0.40 9.37
CA VAL A 144 2.35 -0.89 10.03
C VAL A 144 2.67 -2.13 10.87
N GLN A 145 3.42 -3.08 10.31
CA GLN A 145 3.83 -4.28 11.04
C GLN A 145 4.71 -3.93 12.25
N ALA A 146 5.66 -3.02 12.07
CA ALA A 146 6.57 -2.61 13.15
C ALA A 146 5.83 -1.95 14.32
N VAL A 147 4.86 -1.10 14.02
CA VAL A 147 4.07 -0.41 15.04
C VAL A 147 3.15 -1.38 15.77
N TYR A 148 2.60 -2.36 15.07
CA TYR A 148 1.71 -3.35 15.66
C TYR A 148 2.45 -4.27 16.64
N LEU A 149 3.68 -4.62 16.32
CA LEU A 149 4.50 -5.47 17.18
C LEU A 149 5.11 -4.67 18.31
#